data_ea31ff088e9b5a963fcdbf3d61442f68
#
_entry.id   ea31ff088e9b5a963fcdbf3d61442f68
#
_cell.length_a   1.000
_cell.length_b   1.000
_cell.length_c   1.000
_cell.angle_alpha   90.00
_cell.angle_beta   90.00
_cell.angle_gamma   90.00
#
_symmetry.space_group_name_H-M   'P 1'
#
loop_
_entity.id
_entity.type
_entity.pdbx_description
1 polymer ?
#
loop_
_entity_poly.entity_id
_entity_poly.type
_entity_poly.pdbx_seq_one_letter_code
_entity_poly.pdbx_strand_id
1 'polypeptide(L)'
;MASITSLGAGSGIFSSDLLDQLVNAERKPTEARLDQRQQRTETRISAYGAIRSAMEEMRTSMEKLSSPEGMKAFSSSSSNESVAGVSVDALAANRGSYSLNVTQLAQSQSLASGAFADRDTTTVGSGTLTLDVGGVTTDITVDGSNNTLEGLAASINDANAGVSAGVVDTGSGFRLVLSAEESGIENSVKVSVTDDDGNNTDTSGLSQFVFDGTTSNLEETVAARDAQLEVNGIAISRPTNTVEGVVDGVTFDLKSEGASTVKIERDADAVTENVQAFVDKFNAFQDMVDKVSGFDPDSGQGSVLTGDSTIRNIQSDLRRMLTEIPPGLENSPVRMLADVGIKTDPSTGKLEFDQARFKEQLDAHPEAMTALFAEKDGVEGIAERTVNVVSNFLASDGALATRTEGLNGDLEKIQEQRDRLEMRLEALEERLFNQFSAADSLIAQLNSTGDFVSQQLAALAPKSNQG
;
A
#
# COMPACT_ATOMS: atom_id res chain seq x y z
N MET A 1 -22.73 -4.49 -51.24
CA MET A 1 -21.48 -5.01 -51.82
C MET A 1 -21.80 -5.56 -53.21
N ALA A 2 -21.62 -4.79 -54.26
CA ALA A 2 -21.69 -5.26 -55.63
C ALA A 2 -20.43 -6.10 -55.92
N SER A 3 -20.60 -7.28 -56.46
CA SER A 3 -19.51 -8.21 -56.72
C SER A 3 -18.52 -7.64 -57.73
N ILE A 4 -17.27 -7.51 -57.31
CA ILE A 4 -16.09 -7.09 -58.12
C ILE A 4 -15.68 -8.17 -59.18
N THR A 5 -16.58 -9.07 -59.55
CA THR A 5 -16.27 -10.25 -60.37
C THR A 5 -16.23 -10.01 -61.89
N SER A 6 -16.33 -8.75 -62.32
CA SER A 6 -16.34 -8.45 -63.77
C SER A 6 -15.18 -7.56 -64.27
N LEU A 7 -14.26 -7.13 -63.44
CA LEU A 7 -13.11 -6.35 -63.91
C LEU A 7 -12.15 -7.24 -64.71
N GLY A 8 -11.78 -6.85 -65.89
CA GLY A 8 -10.87 -7.58 -66.76
C GLY A 8 -11.50 -8.61 -67.70
N ALA A 9 -12.83 -8.82 -67.63
CA ALA A 9 -13.52 -9.80 -68.48
C ALA A 9 -13.49 -9.41 -69.97
N GLY A 10 -13.31 -8.13 -70.29
CA GLY A 10 -13.34 -7.60 -71.66
C GLY A 10 -11.93 -7.43 -72.30
N SER A 11 -10.93 -7.05 -71.50
CA SER A 11 -9.60 -6.75 -72.01
C SER A 11 -8.51 -7.67 -71.49
N GLY A 12 -8.69 -8.31 -70.32
CA GLY A 12 -7.65 -9.06 -69.60
C GLY A 12 -6.54 -8.18 -69.01
N ILE A 13 -6.65 -6.85 -69.12
CA ILE A 13 -5.60 -5.90 -68.69
C ILE A 13 -5.92 -5.33 -67.31
N PHE A 14 -7.18 -4.98 -67.04
CA PHE A 14 -7.61 -4.40 -65.80
C PHE A 14 -8.10 -5.51 -64.84
N SER A 15 -7.32 -5.84 -63.84
CA SER A 15 -7.67 -6.86 -62.84
C SER A 15 -7.89 -6.23 -61.46
N SER A 16 -8.61 -6.93 -60.57
CA SER A 16 -8.71 -6.56 -59.16
C SER A 16 -7.34 -6.47 -58.50
N ASP A 17 -6.42 -7.35 -58.88
CA ASP A 17 -5.03 -7.34 -58.40
C ASP A 17 -4.29 -6.04 -58.73
N LEU A 18 -4.49 -5.49 -59.94
CA LEU A 18 -3.91 -4.21 -60.35
C LEU A 18 -4.50 -3.05 -59.54
N LEU A 19 -5.82 -3.09 -59.30
CA LEU A 19 -6.52 -2.08 -58.49
C LEU A 19 -5.96 -2.10 -57.06
N ASP A 20 -5.86 -3.28 -56.42
CA ASP A 20 -5.32 -3.47 -55.08
C ASP A 20 -3.86 -3.01 -54.99
N GLN A 21 -3.04 -3.30 -56.01
CA GLN A 21 -1.64 -2.85 -56.04
C GLN A 21 -1.53 -1.34 -56.07
N LEU A 22 -2.39 -0.62 -56.85
CA LEU A 22 -2.40 0.83 -56.90
C LEU A 22 -2.87 1.46 -55.59
N VAL A 23 -3.93 0.94 -54.97
CA VAL A 23 -4.42 1.40 -53.68
C VAL A 23 -3.37 1.16 -52.61
N ASN A 24 -2.73 -0.03 -52.60
CA ASN A 24 -1.68 -0.36 -51.65
C ASN A 24 -0.41 0.49 -51.85
N ALA A 25 -0.07 0.86 -53.08
CA ALA A 25 1.05 1.75 -53.33
C ALA A 25 0.84 3.16 -52.75
N GLU A 26 -0.40 3.67 -52.75
CA GLU A 26 -0.76 4.93 -52.08
C GLU A 26 -0.87 4.79 -50.56
N ARG A 27 -1.34 3.64 -50.05
CA ARG A 27 -1.50 3.31 -48.65
C ARG A 27 -0.16 3.25 -47.87
N LYS A 28 0.75 2.39 -48.34
CA LYS A 28 1.98 2.00 -47.63
C LYS A 28 2.84 3.16 -47.12
N PRO A 29 3.16 4.20 -47.90
CA PRO A 29 4.03 5.28 -47.42
C PRO A 29 3.42 6.09 -46.29
N THR A 30 2.11 6.33 -46.34
CA THR A 30 1.42 7.11 -45.29
C THR A 30 1.20 6.29 -44.06
N GLU A 31 0.81 5.04 -44.18
CA GLU A 31 0.64 4.09 -43.07
C GLU A 31 1.96 3.88 -42.31
N ALA A 32 3.05 3.58 -43.02
CA ALA A 32 4.38 3.43 -42.41
C ALA A 32 4.83 4.66 -41.59
N ARG A 33 4.51 5.88 -42.10
CA ARG A 33 4.80 7.12 -41.37
C ARG A 33 3.93 7.27 -40.11
N LEU A 34 2.65 6.90 -40.15
CA LEU A 34 1.74 6.93 -39.03
C LEU A 34 2.16 5.88 -37.97
N ASP A 35 2.52 4.68 -38.41
CA ASP A 35 3.05 3.61 -37.52
C ASP A 35 4.30 4.07 -36.78
N GLN A 36 5.25 4.66 -37.50
CA GLN A 36 6.47 5.17 -36.87
C GLN A 36 6.18 6.29 -35.87
N ARG A 37 5.23 7.18 -36.16
CA ARG A 37 4.83 8.23 -35.22
C ARG A 37 4.14 7.63 -34.00
N GLN A 38 3.24 6.68 -34.18
CA GLN A 38 2.55 5.97 -33.09
C GLN A 38 3.56 5.29 -32.18
N GLN A 39 4.43 4.45 -32.73
CA GLN A 39 5.45 3.73 -31.97
C GLN A 39 6.36 4.69 -31.18
N ARG A 40 6.75 5.81 -31.77
CA ARG A 40 7.57 6.82 -31.10
C ARG A 40 6.81 7.49 -29.95
N THR A 41 5.51 7.78 -30.11
CA THR A 41 4.67 8.37 -29.08
C THR A 41 4.44 7.37 -27.93
N GLU A 42 4.13 6.11 -28.22
CA GLU A 42 3.98 5.04 -27.23
C GLU A 42 5.26 4.81 -26.42
N THR A 43 6.42 4.83 -27.09
CA THR A 43 7.72 4.72 -26.44
C THR A 43 7.96 5.89 -25.47
N ARG A 44 7.54 7.11 -25.82
CA ARG A 44 7.65 8.28 -24.94
C ARG A 44 6.72 8.17 -23.75
N ILE A 45 5.47 7.71 -23.93
CA ILE A 45 4.53 7.45 -22.82
C ILE A 45 5.13 6.44 -21.86
N SER A 46 5.68 5.33 -22.38
CA SER A 46 6.33 4.31 -21.56
C SER A 46 7.55 4.85 -20.78
N ALA A 47 8.33 5.71 -21.40
CA ALA A 47 9.47 6.36 -20.74
C ALA A 47 9.03 7.29 -19.60
N TYR A 48 7.98 8.08 -19.79
CA TYR A 48 7.39 8.89 -18.71
C TYR A 48 6.79 8.04 -17.59
N GLY A 49 6.16 6.90 -17.92
CA GLY A 49 5.70 5.92 -16.95
C GLY A 49 6.83 5.37 -16.07
N ALA A 50 7.96 5.04 -16.68
CA ALA A 50 9.16 4.57 -15.96
C ALA A 50 9.74 5.65 -15.03
N ILE A 51 9.83 6.90 -15.49
CA ILE A 51 10.24 8.05 -14.66
C ILE A 51 9.28 8.23 -13.49
N ARG A 52 7.96 8.18 -13.73
CA ARG A 52 6.95 8.29 -12.69
C ARG A 52 7.14 7.23 -11.61
N SER A 53 7.30 5.96 -12.00
CA SER A 53 7.50 4.87 -11.04
C SER A 53 8.78 5.04 -10.21
N ALA A 54 9.90 5.45 -10.85
CA ALA A 54 11.15 5.71 -10.13
C ALA A 54 11.02 6.88 -9.14
N MET A 55 10.25 7.92 -9.48
CA MET A 55 9.97 9.04 -8.58
C MET A 55 9.05 8.62 -7.41
N GLU A 56 8.06 7.77 -7.65
CA GLU A 56 7.18 7.23 -6.60
C GLU A 56 7.97 6.38 -5.58
N GLU A 57 8.87 5.52 -6.06
CA GLU A 57 9.75 4.73 -5.19
C GLU A 57 10.70 5.61 -4.37
N MET A 58 11.27 6.64 -4.99
CA MET A 58 12.12 7.62 -4.30
C MET A 58 11.32 8.39 -3.24
N ARG A 59 10.10 8.85 -3.57
CA ARG A 59 9.21 9.54 -2.62
C ARG A 59 8.93 8.67 -1.40
N THR A 60 8.52 7.41 -1.61
CA THR A 60 8.21 6.47 -0.53
C THR A 60 9.41 6.24 0.41
N SER A 61 10.64 6.21 -0.12
CA SER A 61 11.84 6.10 0.71
C SER A 61 12.11 7.38 1.52
N MET A 62 11.79 8.56 0.96
CA MET A 62 11.93 9.85 1.65
C MET A 62 10.85 10.08 2.71
N GLU A 63 9.63 9.59 2.51
CA GLU A 63 8.53 9.70 3.50
C GLU A 63 8.92 9.09 4.84
N LYS A 64 9.71 8.01 4.85
CA LYS A 64 10.25 7.43 6.09
C LYS A 64 11.21 8.37 6.83
N LEU A 65 11.95 9.21 6.10
CA LEU A 65 12.91 10.16 6.65
C LEU A 65 12.30 11.53 6.96
N SER A 66 11.11 11.83 6.42
CA SER A 66 10.42 13.10 6.66
C SER A 66 9.71 13.15 8.01
N SER A 67 9.50 12.01 8.66
CA SER A 67 8.95 11.95 9.99
C SER A 67 10.05 11.94 11.08
N PRO A 68 9.81 12.58 12.23
CA PRO A 68 10.73 12.50 13.37
C PRO A 68 11.01 11.07 13.83
N GLU A 69 10.04 10.16 13.72
CA GLU A 69 10.17 8.75 14.08
C GLU A 69 11.23 8.05 13.23
N GLY A 70 11.25 8.32 11.92
CA GLY A 70 12.23 7.74 11.00
C GLY A 70 13.67 8.14 11.30
N MET A 71 13.87 9.28 11.98
CA MET A 71 15.17 9.83 12.40
C MET A 71 15.48 9.55 13.88
N LYS A 72 14.48 9.23 14.70
CA LYS A 72 14.61 8.94 16.14
C LYS A 72 14.44 7.45 16.43
N ALA A 73 14.80 6.55 15.52
CA ALA A 73 14.70 5.12 15.78
C ALA A 73 15.45 4.74 17.05
N PHE A 74 14.77 4.00 17.94
CA PHE A 74 15.33 3.41 19.12
C PHE A 74 15.23 1.89 19.04
N SER A 75 16.28 1.21 19.46
CA SER A 75 16.26 -0.21 19.75
C SER A 75 16.10 -0.41 21.25
N SER A 76 15.31 -1.39 21.62
CA SER A 76 15.16 -1.83 22.99
C SER A 76 15.63 -3.27 23.12
N SER A 77 16.29 -3.58 24.22
CA SER A 77 16.71 -4.93 24.54
C SER A 77 16.44 -5.24 25.99
N SER A 78 16.03 -6.49 26.25
CA SER A 78 15.85 -7.04 27.60
C SER A 78 16.92 -8.12 27.82
N SER A 79 17.63 -8.05 28.95
CA SER A 79 18.62 -9.08 29.28
C SER A 79 17.97 -10.43 29.57
N ASN A 80 16.65 -10.43 29.82
CA ASN A 80 15.85 -11.64 30.03
C ASN A 80 14.44 -11.43 29.46
N GLU A 81 14.26 -11.76 28.19
CA GLU A 81 12.97 -11.62 27.47
C GLU A 81 11.88 -12.57 27.97
N SER A 82 12.25 -13.62 28.77
CA SER A 82 11.27 -14.49 29.41
C SER A 82 10.65 -13.85 30.65
N VAL A 83 11.29 -12.84 31.25
CA VAL A 83 10.75 -12.05 32.36
C VAL A 83 9.94 -10.88 31.83
N ALA A 84 10.51 -10.08 30.92
CA ALA A 84 9.82 -8.94 30.36
C ALA A 84 10.26 -8.66 28.93
N GLY A 85 9.28 -8.49 28.02
CA GLY A 85 9.44 -7.80 26.75
C GLY A 85 9.47 -6.28 26.94
N VAL A 86 9.95 -5.55 25.95
CA VAL A 86 9.95 -4.09 25.97
C VAL A 86 9.67 -3.55 24.59
N SER A 87 8.78 -2.57 24.50
CA SER A 87 8.52 -1.76 23.31
C SER A 87 8.75 -0.28 23.60
N VAL A 88 9.10 0.48 22.55
CA VAL A 88 9.53 1.87 22.70
C VAL A 88 8.82 2.74 21.70
N ASP A 89 8.20 3.83 22.16
CA ASP A 89 7.75 4.94 21.35
C ASP A 89 8.94 5.87 21.09
N ALA A 90 9.38 5.93 19.84
CA ALA A 90 10.54 6.71 19.42
C ALA A 90 10.40 8.23 19.64
N LEU A 91 9.18 8.76 19.76
CA LEU A 91 8.95 10.19 19.99
C LEU A 91 9.11 10.59 21.45
N ALA A 92 8.67 9.72 22.37
CA ALA A 92 8.64 9.99 23.80
C ALA A 92 9.85 9.43 24.55
N ALA A 93 10.46 8.36 24.04
CA ALA A 93 11.54 7.66 24.73
C ALA A 93 12.86 8.42 24.73
N ASN A 94 13.64 8.15 25.78
CA ASN A 94 15.01 8.61 25.93
C ASN A 94 15.97 7.43 26.11
N ARG A 95 17.23 7.59 25.71
CA ARG A 95 18.29 6.62 26.02
C ARG A 95 18.35 6.32 27.52
N GLY A 96 18.42 5.05 27.88
CA GLY A 96 18.49 4.67 29.29
C GLY A 96 18.75 3.19 29.51
N SER A 97 19.10 2.87 30.74
CA SER A 97 19.18 1.49 31.23
C SER A 97 18.36 1.39 32.49
N TYR A 98 17.42 0.47 32.52
CA TYR A 98 16.46 0.30 33.62
C TYR A 98 16.59 -1.10 34.20
N SER A 99 16.86 -1.19 35.51
CA SER A 99 16.79 -2.43 36.22
C SER A 99 15.32 -2.73 36.53
N LEU A 100 14.83 -3.86 36.06
CA LEU A 100 13.47 -4.33 36.28
C LEU A 100 13.50 -5.58 37.18
N ASN A 101 12.67 -5.62 38.22
CA ASN A 101 12.46 -6.79 39.06
C ASN A 101 10.96 -7.02 39.20
N VAL A 102 10.44 -8.06 38.56
CA VAL A 102 9.02 -8.45 38.62
C VAL A 102 8.83 -9.39 39.78
N THR A 103 8.04 -8.99 40.77
CA THR A 103 7.78 -9.78 42.00
C THR A 103 6.43 -10.49 41.96
N GLN A 104 5.49 -10.02 41.15
CA GLN A 104 4.17 -10.62 40.95
C GLN A 104 3.61 -10.21 39.58
N LEU A 105 2.95 -11.14 38.91
CA LEU A 105 2.15 -10.83 37.70
C LEU A 105 0.72 -10.45 38.08
N ALA A 106 0.12 -9.59 37.26
CA ALA A 106 -1.32 -9.33 37.32
C ALA A 106 -2.10 -10.59 36.90
N GLN A 107 -3.21 -10.83 37.59
CA GLN A 107 -4.05 -12.01 37.41
C GLN A 107 -5.53 -11.61 37.39
N SER A 108 -6.29 -12.18 36.47
CA SER A 108 -7.75 -12.03 36.39
C SER A 108 -8.41 -12.95 37.43
N GLN A 109 -9.52 -12.50 38.00
CA GLN A 109 -10.32 -13.29 38.89
C GLN A 109 -11.06 -14.41 38.18
N SER A 110 -11.19 -15.55 38.81
CA SER A 110 -12.08 -16.62 38.37
C SER A 110 -12.92 -17.15 39.55
N LEU A 111 -14.22 -17.19 39.34
CA LEU A 111 -15.21 -17.67 40.29
C LEU A 111 -15.89 -18.94 39.75
N ALA A 112 -16.21 -19.92 40.58
CA ALA A 112 -16.90 -21.12 40.15
C ALA A 112 -18.11 -21.41 41.02
N SER A 113 -19.22 -21.84 40.42
CA SER A 113 -20.42 -22.26 41.14
C SER A 113 -20.23 -23.62 41.83
N GLY A 114 -21.18 -24.01 42.64
CA GLY A 114 -21.39 -25.40 43.03
C GLY A 114 -21.62 -26.32 41.79
N ALA A 115 -21.56 -27.64 42.02
CA ALA A 115 -21.77 -28.60 40.94
C ALA A 115 -23.29 -28.83 40.70
N PHE A 116 -23.67 -28.80 39.41
CA PHE A 116 -25.01 -29.11 38.94
C PHE A 116 -25.03 -30.47 38.22
N ALA A 117 -26.17 -31.15 38.28
CA ALA A 117 -26.28 -32.48 37.67
C ALA A 117 -26.31 -32.44 36.12
N ASP A 118 -26.87 -31.37 35.54
CA ASP A 118 -27.03 -31.22 34.11
C ASP A 118 -26.93 -29.74 33.74
N ARG A 119 -26.30 -29.44 32.59
CA ARG A 119 -26.01 -28.07 32.11
C ARG A 119 -27.21 -27.40 31.42
N ASP A 120 -28.08 -28.22 30.80
CA ASP A 120 -29.14 -27.73 29.90
C ASP A 120 -30.52 -27.84 30.54
N THR A 121 -30.71 -28.71 31.52
CA THR A 121 -32.03 -29.02 32.10
C THR A 121 -32.18 -28.65 33.59
N THR A 122 -31.06 -28.53 34.33
CA THR A 122 -31.12 -28.08 35.73
C THR A 122 -31.34 -26.57 35.81
N THR A 123 -32.47 -26.18 36.40
CA THR A 123 -32.79 -24.74 36.54
C THR A 123 -32.01 -24.09 37.66
N VAL A 124 -31.55 -22.86 37.43
CA VAL A 124 -30.71 -22.06 38.35
C VAL A 124 -31.52 -21.00 39.14
N GLY A 125 -32.85 -20.98 38.99
CA GLY A 125 -33.73 -19.98 39.57
C GLY A 125 -34.10 -18.88 38.56
N SER A 126 -34.86 -17.88 39.00
CA SER A 126 -35.25 -16.71 38.22
C SER A 126 -35.11 -15.43 39.05
N GLY A 127 -34.95 -14.32 38.37
CA GLY A 127 -34.75 -13.00 39.01
C GLY A 127 -33.82 -12.12 38.21
N THR A 128 -33.10 -11.24 38.89
CA THR A 128 -32.07 -10.38 38.29
C THR A 128 -30.70 -10.69 38.91
N LEU A 129 -29.72 -10.99 38.05
CA LEU A 129 -28.32 -11.13 38.41
C LEU A 129 -27.58 -9.85 38.04
N THR A 130 -26.94 -9.19 38.99
CA THR A 130 -26.18 -7.97 38.79
C THR A 130 -24.68 -8.28 38.90
N LEU A 131 -23.95 -8.01 37.83
CA LEU A 131 -22.48 -8.05 37.81
C LEU A 131 -21.93 -6.65 38.09
N ASP A 132 -20.97 -6.54 39.00
CA ASP A 132 -20.19 -5.32 39.25
C ASP A 132 -18.71 -5.62 38.97
N VAL A 133 -18.16 -4.96 37.97
CA VAL A 133 -16.73 -5.06 37.59
C VAL A 133 -16.15 -3.65 37.54
N GLY A 134 -15.16 -3.36 38.34
CA GLY A 134 -14.55 -2.04 38.38
C GLY A 134 -15.51 -0.90 38.79
N GLY A 135 -16.61 -1.21 39.49
CA GLY A 135 -17.66 -0.24 39.86
C GLY A 135 -18.69 0.02 38.74
N VAL A 136 -18.62 -0.71 37.64
CA VAL A 136 -19.65 -0.69 36.60
C VAL A 136 -20.60 -1.86 36.82
N THR A 137 -21.89 -1.57 37.00
CA THR A 137 -22.94 -2.58 37.23
C THR A 137 -23.72 -2.89 35.96
N THR A 138 -23.95 -4.18 35.72
CA THR A 138 -24.78 -4.66 34.61
C THR A 138 -25.80 -5.66 35.13
N ASP A 139 -27.08 -5.40 34.84
CA ASP A 139 -28.19 -6.25 35.26
C ASP A 139 -28.56 -7.25 34.15
N ILE A 140 -28.69 -8.52 34.52
CA ILE A 140 -29.07 -9.62 33.65
C ILE A 140 -30.36 -10.26 34.17
N THR A 141 -31.41 -10.19 33.38
CA THR A 141 -32.69 -10.85 33.72
C THR A 141 -32.58 -12.35 33.46
N VAL A 142 -32.87 -13.14 34.48
CA VAL A 142 -32.90 -14.62 34.39
C VAL A 142 -34.36 -15.08 34.54
N ASP A 143 -34.86 -15.69 33.51
CA ASP A 143 -36.26 -16.17 33.45
C ASP A 143 -36.32 -17.56 32.81
N GLY A 144 -37.53 -18.07 32.56
CA GLY A 144 -37.71 -19.42 32.00
C GLY A 144 -37.09 -19.69 30.63
N SER A 145 -36.57 -18.66 29.95
CA SER A 145 -35.91 -18.79 28.64
C SER A 145 -34.38 -19.02 28.76
N ASN A 146 -33.76 -18.62 29.89
CA ASN A 146 -32.31 -18.68 30.09
C ASN A 146 -31.88 -19.19 31.47
N ASN A 147 -32.79 -19.75 32.27
CA ASN A 147 -32.52 -20.22 33.64
C ASN A 147 -31.88 -21.61 33.74
N THR A 148 -31.03 -21.98 32.79
CA THR A 148 -30.11 -23.11 32.86
C THR A 148 -28.69 -22.64 32.97
N LEU A 149 -27.72 -23.51 33.34
CA LEU A 149 -26.29 -23.08 33.38
C LEU A 149 -25.80 -22.53 32.05
N GLU A 150 -26.17 -23.22 30.95
CA GLU A 150 -25.79 -22.79 29.59
C GLU A 150 -26.48 -21.48 29.20
N GLY A 151 -27.78 -21.36 29.52
CA GLY A 151 -28.57 -20.16 29.25
C GLY A 151 -28.06 -18.94 30.05
N LEU A 152 -27.72 -19.15 31.33
CA LEU A 152 -27.13 -18.10 32.15
C LEU A 152 -25.74 -17.68 31.65
N ALA A 153 -24.89 -18.65 31.29
CA ALA A 153 -23.56 -18.36 30.71
C ALA A 153 -23.67 -17.54 29.42
N ALA A 154 -24.59 -17.92 28.51
CA ALA A 154 -24.87 -17.18 27.30
C ALA A 154 -25.32 -15.74 27.59
N SER A 155 -26.28 -15.57 28.54
CA SER A 155 -26.79 -14.24 28.89
C SER A 155 -25.73 -13.34 29.52
N ILE A 156 -24.81 -13.88 30.32
CA ILE A 156 -23.67 -13.14 30.88
C ILE A 156 -22.74 -12.68 29.76
N ASN A 157 -22.40 -13.58 28.83
CA ASN A 157 -21.51 -13.23 27.72
C ASN A 157 -22.15 -12.19 26.77
N ASP A 158 -23.44 -12.30 26.49
CA ASP A 158 -24.18 -11.35 25.65
C ASP A 158 -24.27 -9.96 26.29
N ALA A 159 -24.22 -9.88 27.63
CA ALA A 159 -24.27 -8.61 28.36
C ALA A 159 -22.98 -7.78 28.23
N ASN A 160 -21.86 -8.37 27.79
CA ASN A 160 -20.54 -7.71 27.65
C ASN A 160 -20.13 -6.90 28.90
N ALA A 161 -20.31 -7.50 30.08
CA ALA A 161 -20.12 -6.86 31.38
C ALA A 161 -18.67 -6.94 31.89
N GLY A 162 -17.67 -7.22 31.02
CA GLY A 162 -16.27 -7.45 31.42
C GLY A 162 -16.03 -8.79 32.12
N VAL A 163 -16.99 -9.73 31.98
CA VAL A 163 -16.95 -11.09 32.53
C VAL A 163 -17.25 -12.09 31.42
N SER A 164 -16.39 -13.07 31.28
CA SER A 164 -16.64 -14.23 30.44
C SER A 164 -17.21 -15.38 31.27
N ALA A 165 -18.30 -15.99 30.85
CA ALA A 165 -18.95 -17.11 31.50
C ALA A 165 -18.85 -18.38 30.66
N GLY A 166 -18.56 -19.51 31.33
CA GLY A 166 -18.50 -20.81 30.68
C GLY A 166 -18.93 -21.95 31.59
N VAL A 167 -19.44 -23.04 31.03
CA VAL A 167 -19.81 -24.23 31.80
C VAL A 167 -18.74 -25.31 31.66
N VAL A 168 -18.17 -25.73 32.78
CA VAL A 168 -17.12 -26.73 32.83
C VAL A 168 -17.66 -28.05 33.36
N ASP A 169 -17.45 -29.13 32.58
CA ASP A 169 -17.71 -30.51 33.06
C ASP A 169 -16.54 -31.00 33.93
N THR A 170 -16.82 -31.30 35.16
CA THR A 170 -15.81 -31.77 36.13
C THR A 170 -15.71 -33.30 36.18
N GLY A 171 -16.49 -34.02 35.37
CA GLY A 171 -16.66 -35.49 35.42
C GLY A 171 -17.55 -35.99 36.58
N SER A 172 -17.94 -35.10 37.49
CA SER A 172 -18.88 -35.37 38.61
C SER A 172 -20.04 -34.38 38.67
N GLY A 173 -20.16 -33.51 37.65
CA GLY A 173 -21.18 -32.48 37.49
C GLY A 173 -20.66 -31.29 36.73
N PHE A 174 -21.54 -30.34 36.44
CA PHE A 174 -21.27 -29.12 35.67
C PHE A 174 -21.16 -27.91 36.62
N ARG A 175 -20.19 -27.04 36.39
CA ARG A 175 -20.02 -25.80 37.14
C ARG A 175 -20.03 -24.61 36.18
N LEU A 176 -20.72 -23.55 36.54
CA LEU A 176 -20.55 -22.25 35.92
C LEU A 176 -19.23 -21.62 36.41
N VAL A 177 -18.40 -21.20 35.47
CA VAL A 177 -17.18 -20.46 35.75
C VAL A 177 -17.31 -19.05 35.17
N LEU A 178 -17.08 -18.05 36.02
CA LEU A 178 -17.03 -16.64 35.66
C LEU A 178 -15.58 -16.18 35.72
N SER A 179 -15.05 -15.60 34.64
CA SER A 179 -13.70 -15.08 34.60
C SER A 179 -13.74 -13.59 34.23
N ALA A 180 -13.09 -12.75 35.04
CA ALA A 180 -12.88 -11.36 34.64
C ALA A 180 -12.06 -11.31 33.38
N GLU A 181 -12.45 -10.47 32.41
CA GLU A 181 -11.73 -10.28 31.15
C GLU A 181 -10.41 -9.55 31.37
N GLU A 182 -10.40 -8.58 32.27
CA GLU A 182 -9.22 -7.82 32.64
C GLU A 182 -8.62 -8.31 33.96
N SER A 183 -7.29 -8.21 34.08
CA SER A 183 -6.58 -8.52 35.31
C SER A 183 -6.60 -7.36 36.31
N GLY A 184 -6.16 -7.62 37.54
CA GLY A 184 -6.02 -6.62 38.59
C GLY A 184 -7.15 -6.57 39.58
N ILE A 185 -6.83 -6.10 40.81
CA ILE A 185 -7.76 -6.06 41.93
C ILE A 185 -8.97 -5.17 41.66
N GLU A 186 -8.77 -4.07 40.93
CA GLU A 186 -9.85 -3.15 40.57
C GLU A 186 -10.90 -3.80 39.68
N ASN A 187 -10.52 -4.78 38.85
CA ASN A 187 -11.38 -5.50 37.92
C ASN A 187 -11.98 -6.79 38.50
N SER A 188 -11.93 -6.95 39.85
CA SER A 188 -12.56 -8.08 40.53
C SER A 188 -14.09 -8.05 40.33
N VAL A 189 -14.64 -9.24 40.08
CA VAL A 189 -16.07 -9.44 39.81
C VAL A 189 -16.80 -9.58 41.14
N LYS A 190 -17.86 -8.82 41.32
CA LYS A 190 -18.88 -9.05 42.37
C LYS A 190 -20.19 -9.43 41.70
N VAL A 191 -20.84 -10.38 42.28
CA VAL A 191 -22.14 -10.88 41.80
C VAL A 191 -23.15 -10.72 42.92
N SER A 192 -24.20 -9.96 42.67
CA SER A 192 -25.38 -9.84 43.54
C SER A 192 -26.63 -10.25 42.81
N VAL A 193 -27.67 -10.60 43.51
CA VAL A 193 -28.93 -11.03 42.91
C VAL A 193 -30.15 -10.41 43.56
N THR A 194 -31.25 -10.28 42.83
CA THR A 194 -32.60 -10.16 43.33
C THR A 194 -33.34 -11.41 42.91
N ASP A 195 -33.44 -12.38 43.83
CA ASP A 195 -34.07 -13.68 43.56
C ASP A 195 -35.59 -13.63 43.74
N ASP A 196 -36.34 -14.23 42.79
CA ASP A 196 -37.81 -14.24 42.80
C ASP A 196 -38.37 -15.04 43.98
N ASP A 197 -37.61 -15.92 44.67
CA ASP A 197 -38.00 -16.61 45.86
C ASP A 197 -37.99 -15.72 47.12
N GLY A 198 -37.44 -14.49 47.01
CA GLY A 198 -37.40 -13.48 48.06
C GLY A 198 -36.22 -13.62 49.02
N ASN A 199 -35.26 -14.53 48.76
CA ASN A 199 -34.04 -14.66 49.57
C ASN A 199 -32.80 -14.49 48.65
N ASN A 200 -32.07 -13.43 48.85
CA ASN A 200 -30.94 -13.07 47.99
C ASN A 200 -29.58 -13.59 48.47
N THR A 201 -29.50 -14.39 49.52
CA THR A 201 -28.22 -14.76 50.16
C THR A 201 -28.08 -16.24 50.48
N ASP A 202 -29.14 -17.05 50.28
CA ASP A 202 -29.07 -18.48 50.52
C ASP A 202 -28.31 -19.23 49.39
N THR A 203 -28.30 -20.56 49.42
CA THR A 203 -27.61 -21.39 48.46
C THR A 203 -28.56 -22.09 47.46
N SER A 204 -29.75 -21.55 47.30
CA SER A 204 -30.79 -22.08 46.38
C SER A 204 -31.15 -21.00 45.36
N GLY A 205 -31.85 -21.39 44.28
CA GLY A 205 -32.29 -20.47 43.26
C GLY A 205 -31.10 -19.71 42.59
N LEU A 206 -31.33 -18.42 42.29
CA LEU A 206 -30.29 -17.57 41.71
C LEU A 206 -29.25 -17.12 42.73
N SER A 207 -29.63 -17.11 44.03
CA SER A 207 -28.77 -16.72 45.13
C SER A 207 -27.47 -17.55 45.27
N GLN A 208 -27.47 -18.79 44.73
CA GLN A 208 -26.26 -19.64 44.71
C GLN A 208 -25.09 -19.06 43.92
N PHE A 209 -25.29 -17.98 43.10
CA PHE A 209 -24.25 -17.31 42.34
C PHE A 209 -23.77 -16.00 42.98
N VAL A 210 -24.19 -15.70 44.19
CA VAL A 210 -23.77 -14.48 44.91
C VAL A 210 -22.29 -14.56 45.31
N PHE A 211 -21.57 -13.46 44.98
CA PHE A 211 -20.22 -13.20 45.44
C PHE A 211 -20.03 -11.66 45.54
N ASP A 212 -20.41 -11.07 46.71
CA ASP A 212 -20.48 -9.62 46.88
C ASP A 212 -19.54 -9.04 47.93
N GLY A 213 -18.67 -9.89 48.50
CA GLY A 213 -17.76 -9.57 49.60
C GLY A 213 -18.37 -9.73 50.99
N THR A 214 -19.71 -9.93 51.10
CA THR A 214 -20.42 -10.26 52.32
C THR A 214 -20.88 -11.71 52.27
N THR A 215 -21.47 -12.09 51.17
CA THR A 215 -21.90 -13.46 50.84
C THR A 215 -20.98 -14.04 49.76
N SER A 216 -20.51 -15.25 49.94
CA SER A 216 -19.63 -15.96 49.03
C SER A 216 -20.18 -17.36 48.77
N ASN A 217 -21.18 -17.47 47.90
CA ASN A 217 -21.75 -18.74 47.46
C ASN A 217 -20.99 -19.32 46.24
N LEU A 218 -20.32 -18.48 45.45
CA LEU A 218 -19.30 -18.90 44.51
C LEU A 218 -17.96 -19.13 45.19
N GLU A 219 -17.18 -20.07 44.68
CA GLU A 219 -15.81 -20.35 45.07
C GLU A 219 -14.86 -19.48 44.24
N GLU A 220 -14.01 -18.68 44.89
CA GLU A 220 -12.93 -17.98 44.20
C GLU A 220 -11.80 -18.97 43.90
N THR A 221 -11.73 -19.45 42.67
CA THR A 221 -10.71 -20.42 42.21
C THR A 221 -9.39 -19.73 41.88
N VAL A 222 -9.48 -18.48 41.42
CA VAL A 222 -8.32 -17.62 41.15
C VAL A 222 -8.64 -16.23 41.68
N ALA A 223 -7.78 -15.68 42.54
CA ALA A 223 -7.94 -14.35 43.09
C ALA A 223 -7.36 -13.28 42.09
N ALA A 224 -8.05 -12.16 41.97
CA ALA A 224 -7.51 -11.00 41.25
C ALA A 224 -6.24 -10.48 41.92
N ARG A 225 -5.23 -10.14 41.11
CA ARG A 225 -3.98 -9.54 41.60
C ARG A 225 -3.47 -8.49 40.62
N ASP A 226 -2.83 -7.46 41.19
CA ASP A 226 -2.07 -6.48 40.40
C ASP A 226 -0.66 -7.02 40.14
N ALA A 227 -0.07 -6.61 39.02
CA ALA A 227 1.34 -6.75 38.76
C ALA A 227 2.13 -5.89 39.78
N GLN A 228 3.17 -6.48 40.37
CA GLN A 228 4.11 -5.77 41.24
C GLN A 228 5.51 -5.90 40.66
N LEU A 229 6.14 -4.76 40.50
CA LEU A 229 7.49 -4.68 39.93
C LEU A 229 8.27 -3.54 40.58
N GLU A 230 9.58 -3.59 40.46
CA GLU A 230 10.46 -2.47 40.77
C GLU A 230 11.21 -2.03 39.52
N VAL A 231 11.22 -0.74 39.27
CA VAL A 231 12.03 -0.12 38.20
C VAL A 231 13.07 0.77 38.88
N ASN A 232 14.35 0.45 38.70
CA ASN A 232 15.46 1.12 39.37
C ASN A 232 15.29 1.21 40.91
N GLY A 233 14.69 0.17 41.54
CA GLY A 233 14.42 0.12 42.96
C GLY A 233 13.17 0.90 43.41
N ILE A 234 12.39 1.43 42.51
CA ILE A 234 11.12 2.11 42.78
C ILE A 234 9.98 1.10 42.60
N ALA A 235 9.23 0.81 43.67
CA ALA A 235 8.11 -0.11 43.64
C ALA A 235 6.91 0.48 42.89
N ILE A 236 6.29 -0.33 42.02
CA ILE A 236 5.19 0.03 41.13
C ILE A 236 4.16 -1.08 41.19
N SER A 237 2.87 -0.72 41.22
CA SER A 237 1.74 -1.64 41.06
C SER A 237 0.91 -1.22 39.87
N ARG A 238 0.48 -2.19 39.07
CA ARG A 238 -0.37 -1.99 37.89
C ARG A 238 -1.41 -3.11 37.78
N PRO A 239 -2.62 -2.81 37.31
CA PRO A 239 -3.66 -3.84 37.19
C PRO A 239 -3.39 -4.82 36.06
N THR A 240 -2.50 -4.49 35.11
CA THR A 240 -2.19 -5.29 33.91
C THR A 240 -0.72 -5.71 33.85
N ASN A 241 -0.42 -6.75 33.08
CA ASN A 241 0.94 -7.16 32.77
C ASN A 241 1.61 -6.33 31.68
N THR A 242 0.83 -5.53 30.91
CA THR A 242 1.35 -4.49 30.03
C THR A 242 1.44 -3.20 30.81
N VAL A 243 2.65 -2.78 31.12
CA VAL A 243 2.95 -1.68 32.05
C VAL A 243 3.41 -0.46 31.25
N GLU A 244 2.55 0.54 31.19
CA GLU A 244 2.78 1.81 30.51
C GLU A 244 2.95 2.98 31.50
N GLY A 245 3.53 4.09 31.02
CA GLY A 245 3.60 5.36 31.76
C GLY A 245 4.48 5.37 33.00
N VAL A 246 5.34 4.38 33.18
CA VAL A 246 6.35 4.31 34.26
C VAL A 246 7.65 4.97 33.83
N VAL A 247 8.01 4.77 32.58
CA VAL A 247 9.12 5.44 31.89
C VAL A 247 8.55 6.03 30.62
N ASP A 248 8.86 7.29 30.37
CA ASP A 248 8.33 7.99 29.18
C ASP A 248 8.69 7.25 27.90
N GLY A 249 7.67 6.92 27.10
CA GLY A 249 7.80 6.22 25.82
C GLY A 249 8.25 4.75 25.94
N VAL A 250 8.12 4.12 27.10
CA VAL A 250 8.49 2.72 27.31
C VAL A 250 7.31 1.93 27.84
N THR A 251 7.02 0.82 27.19
CA THR A 251 6.05 -0.18 27.63
C THR A 251 6.78 -1.48 28.00
N PHE A 252 6.53 -2.00 29.19
CA PHE A 252 7.04 -3.29 29.64
C PHE A 252 5.93 -4.34 29.56
N ASP A 253 6.17 -5.44 28.84
CA ASP A 253 5.28 -6.61 28.80
C ASP A 253 5.81 -7.69 29.74
N LEU A 254 5.22 -7.80 30.93
CA LEU A 254 5.62 -8.74 31.96
C LEU A 254 5.15 -10.15 31.59
N LYS A 255 6.07 -11.13 31.61
CA LYS A 255 5.79 -12.53 31.24
C LYS A 255 5.99 -13.51 32.37
N SER A 256 6.96 -13.25 33.28
CA SER A 256 7.23 -14.06 34.48
C SER A 256 7.88 -13.21 35.56
N GLU A 257 7.83 -13.72 36.78
CA GLU A 257 8.59 -13.15 37.90
C GLU A 257 10.09 -13.31 37.67
N GLY A 258 10.88 -12.33 38.16
CA GLY A 258 12.33 -12.33 38.06
C GLY A 258 12.92 -10.96 37.74
N ALA A 259 14.24 -10.94 37.53
CA ALA A 259 14.98 -9.73 37.23
C ALA A 259 15.39 -9.68 35.75
N SER A 260 15.33 -8.47 35.17
CA SER A 260 15.86 -8.15 33.86
C SER A 260 16.45 -6.76 33.86
N THR A 261 17.36 -6.49 32.92
CA THR A 261 17.83 -5.13 32.62
C THR A 261 17.37 -4.76 31.23
N VAL A 262 16.58 -3.72 31.13
CA VAL A 262 16.10 -3.14 29.88
C VAL A 262 17.03 -2.01 29.46
N LYS A 263 17.55 -2.07 28.24
CA LYS A 263 18.34 -1.00 27.64
C LYS A 263 17.59 -0.39 26.46
N ILE A 264 17.60 0.92 26.38
CA ILE A 264 17.07 1.71 25.27
C ILE A 264 18.24 2.47 24.69
N GLU A 265 18.54 2.16 23.44
CA GLU A 265 19.65 2.77 22.70
C GLU A 265 19.13 3.34 21.39
N ARG A 266 19.83 4.33 20.84
CA ARG A 266 19.48 4.82 19.52
C ARG A 266 19.85 3.76 18.47
N ASP A 267 18.94 3.44 17.59
CA ASP A 267 19.17 2.55 16.46
C ASP A 267 19.76 3.33 15.28
N ALA A 268 21.06 3.61 15.38
CA ALA A 268 21.77 4.31 14.31
C ALA A 268 21.84 3.47 13.02
N ASP A 269 21.74 2.14 13.12
CA ASP A 269 21.75 1.24 11.99
C ASP A 269 20.45 1.34 11.20
N ALA A 270 19.29 1.30 11.87
CA ALA A 270 17.98 1.45 11.23
C ALA A 270 17.85 2.82 10.51
N VAL A 271 18.30 3.91 11.15
CA VAL A 271 18.31 5.23 10.50
C VAL A 271 19.23 5.25 9.28
N THR A 272 20.43 4.64 9.39
CA THR A 272 21.39 4.54 8.29
C THR A 272 20.82 3.72 7.12
N GLU A 273 20.12 2.63 7.38
CA GLU A 273 19.44 1.81 6.36
C GLU A 273 18.34 2.60 5.65
N ASN A 274 17.55 3.40 6.35
CA ASN A 274 16.54 4.27 5.74
C ASN A 274 17.18 5.29 4.79
N VAL A 275 18.30 5.90 5.19
CA VAL A 275 19.06 6.83 4.35
C VAL A 275 19.70 6.12 3.15
N GLN A 276 20.27 4.93 3.34
CA GLN A 276 20.81 4.12 2.24
C GLN A 276 19.71 3.79 1.22
N ALA A 277 18.53 3.37 1.69
CA ALA A 277 17.39 3.08 0.81
C ALA A 277 17.00 4.32 -0.03
N PHE A 278 17.00 5.51 0.57
CA PHE A 278 16.79 6.75 -0.18
C PHE A 278 17.88 6.98 -1.24
N VAL A 279 19.16 6.87 -0.87
CA VAL A 279 20.29 7.04 -1.80
C VAL A 279 20.19 6.07 -2.97
N ASP A 280 19.85 4.80 -2.72
CA ASP A 280 19.69 3.78 -3.74
C ASP A 280 18.53 4.11 -4.70
N LYS A 281 17.37 4.56 -4.17
CA LYS A 281 16.21 4.94 -4.98
C LYS A 281 16.45 6.22 -5.79
N PHE A 282 17.13 7.19 -5.21
CA PHE A 282 17.57 8.39 -5.95
C PHE A 282 18.52 8.03 -7.09
N ASN A 283 19.52 7.17 -6.84
CA ASN A 283 20.45 6.72 -7.85
C ASN A 283 19.75 5.91 -8.96
N ALA A 284 18.79 5.05 -8.61
CA ALA A 284 17.95 4.33 -9.58
C ALA A 284 17.10 5.30 -10.45
N PHE A 285 16.58 6.39 -9.85
CA PHE A 285 15.91 7.45 -10.60
C PHE A 285 16.88 8.12 -11.60
N GLN A 286 18.10 8.47 -11.18
CA GLN A 286 19.12 9.06 -12.08
C GLN A 286 19.47 8.10 -13.22
N ASP A 287 19.68 6.81 -12.93
CA ASP A 287 19.92 5.80 -13.98
C ASP A 287 18.76 5.70 -14.97
N MET A 288 17.52 5.78 -14.48
CA MET A 288 16.34 5.78 -15.35
C MET A 288 16.30 7.04 -16.23
N VAL A 289 16.59 8.22 -15.65
CA VAL A 289 16.66 9.46 -16.41
C VAL A 289 17.73 9.37 -17.51
N ASP A 290 18.93 8.90 -17.17
CA ASP A 290 20.03 8.73 -18.15
C ASP A 290 19.66 7.77 -19.27
N LYS A 291 18.99 6.67 -18.93
CA LYS A 291 18.51 5.68 -19.91
C LYS A 291 17.52 6.26 -20.92
N VAL A 292 16.59 7.12 -20.48
CA VAL A 292 15.49 7.61 -21.34
C VAL A 292 15.77 8.98 -21.95
N SER A 293 16.70 9.78 -21.39
CA SER A 293 17.00 11.15 -21.88
C SER A 293 18.48 11.37 -22.23
N GLY A 294 19.36 10.38 -22.00
CA GLY A 294 20.77 10.44 -22.31
C GLY A 294 21.05 10.59 -23.80
N PHE A 295 22.24 11.05 -24.12
CA PHE A 295 22.79 11.10 -25.48
C PHE A 295 24.03 10.23 -25.52
N ASP A 296 24.07 9.32 -26.51
CA ASP A 296 25.23 8.47 -26.74
C ASP A 296 26.15 9.18 -27.78
N PRO A 297 27.32 9.67 -27.36
CA PRO A 297 28.22 10.34 -28.27
C PRO A 297 28.89 9.41 -29.31
N ASP A 298 28.99 8.12 -29.01
CA ASP A 298 29.64 7.16 -29.90
C ASP A 298 28.74 6.79 -31.10
N SER A 299 27.44 6.62 -30.85
CA SER A 299 26.46 6.37 -31.93
C SER A 299 25.86 7.67 -32.51
N GLY A 300 26.04 8.82 -31.83
CA GLY A 300 25.41 10.08 -32.18
C GLY A 300 23.90 10.07 -31.99
N GLN A 301 23.35 9.11 -31.28
CA GLN A 301 21.90 8.95 -31.07
C GLN A 301 21.46 9.40 -29.69
N GLY A 302 20.34 10.10 -29.63
CA GLY A 302 19.67 10.45 -28.39
C GLY A 302 18.62 9.41 -28.01
N SER A 303 18.42 9.22 -26.71
CA SER A 303 17.30 8.45 -26.17
C SER A 303 15.95 9.14 -26.48
N VAL A 304 14.84 8.46 -26.22
CA VAL A 304 13.49 8.88 -26.63
C VAL A 304 13.04 10.23 -26.05
N LEU A 305 13.58 10.63 -24.87
CA LEU A 305 13.32 11.90 -24.19
C LEU A 305 14.53 12.85 -24.19
N THR A 306 15.55 12.63 -25.05
CA THR A 306 16.72 13.53 -25.13
C THR A 306 16.27 14.95 -25.42
N GLY A 307 16.75 15.90 -24.56
CA GLY A 307 16.40 17.32 -24.68
C GLY A 307 15.00 17.70 -24.16
N ASP A 308 14.28 16.78 -23.53
CA ASP A 308 12.97 17.08 -22.94
C ASP A 308 13.11 18.05 -21.75
N SER A 309 12.32 19.12 -21.77
CA SER A 309 12.37 20.18 -20.76
C SER A 309 11.77 19.71 -19.41
N THR A 310 10.78 18.83 -19.43
CA THR A 310 10.13 18.33 -18.21
C THR A 310 11.14 17.55 -17.38
N ILE A 311 11.89 16.64 -18.01
CA ILE A 311 12.94 15.86 -17.32
C ILE A 311 14.04 16.75 -16.78
N ARG A 312 14.50 17.75 -17.55
CA ARG A 312 15.51 18.70 -17.09
C ARG A 312 15.05 19.53 -15.90
N ASN A 313 13.79 19.95 -15.87
CA ASN A 313 13.23 20.69 -14.74
C ASN A 313 13.18 19.82 -13.48
N ILE A 314 12.70 18.56 -13.58
CA ILE A 314 12.70 17.61 -12.47
C ILE A 314 14.10 17.43 -11.90
N GLN A 315 15.11 17.15 -12.75
CA GLN A 315 16.50 17.00 -12.31
C GLN A 315 17.04 18.26 -11.64
N SER A 316 16.75 19.45 -12.20
CA SER A 316 17.20 20.72 -11.67
C SER A 316 16.61 21.01 -10.28
N ASP A 317 15.30 20.77 -10.11
CA ASP A 317 14.62 21.02 -8.85
C ASP A 317 15.08 20.04 -7.76
N LEU A 318 15.21 18.75 -8.09
CA LEU A 318 15.75 17.76 -7.16
C LEU A 318 17.19 18.07 -6.75
N ARG A 319 18.06 18.43 -7.70
CA ARG A 319 19.44 18.80 -7.38
C ARG A 319 19.49 20.01 -6.46
N ARG A 320 18.68 21.02 -6.73
CA ARG A 320 18.60 22.22 -5.88
C ARG A 320 18.19 21.86 -4.45
N MET A 321 17.14 21.03 -4.27
CA MET A 321 16.68 20.58 -2.95
C MET A 321 17.76 19.88 -2.13
N LEU A 322 18.57 19.03 -2.79
CA LEU A 322 19.62 18.25 -2.13
C LEU A 322 20.89 19.05 -1.81
N THR A 323 21.09 20.20 -2.44
CA THR A 323 22.32 21.02 -2.28
C THR A 323 22.09 22.32 -1.52
N GLU A 324 20.86 22.80 -1.39
CA GLU A 324 20.52 23.99 -0.62
C GLU A 324 20.49 23.72 0.88
N ILE A 325 20.85 24.73 1.66
CA ILE A 325 20.65 24.70 3.11
C ILE A 325 19.17 24.97 3.38
N PRO A 326 18.44 24.09 4.09
CA PRO A 326 17.06 24.38 4.47
C PRO A 326 16.97 25.66 5.28
N PRO A 327 15.93 26.49 5.08
CA PRO A 327 15.70 27.67 5.89
C PRO A 327 15.71 27.33 7.40
N GLY A 328 16.36 28.18 8.20
CA GLY A 328 16.46 27.97 9.64
C GLY A 328 17.64 27.08 10.09
N LEU A 329 18.36 26.42 9.18
CA LEU A 329 19.52 25.61 9.52
C LEU A 329 20.88 26.31 9.26
N GLU A 330 20.90 27.61 8.95
CA GLU A 330 22.12 28.36 8.59
C GLU A 330 23.16 28.33 9.71
N ASN A 331 22.74 28.29 10.98
CA ASN A 331 23.57 28.23 12.17
C ASN A 331 23.61 26.88 12.86
N SER A 332 22.98 25.84 12.27
CA SER A 332 22.97 24.48 12.80
C SER A 332 24.38 23.84 12.70
N PRO A 333 24.78 22.96 13.62
CA PRO A 333 26.01 22.16 13.47
C PRO A 333 25.97 21.25 12.24
N VAL A 334 24.77 20.89 11.77
CA VAL A 334 24.51 20.13 10.55
C VAL A 334 23.55 20.96 9.68
N ARG A 335 23.98 21.36 8.49
CA ARG A 335 23.25 22.30 7.63
C ARG A 335 22.78 21.70 6.31
N MET A 336 23.54 20.76 5.77
CA MET A 336 23.31 20.18 4.44
C MET A 336 23.70 18.71 4.40
N LEU A 337 23.24 18.00 3.39
CA LEU A 337 23.52 16.56 3.21
C LEU A 337 25.01 16.23 3.15
N ALA A 338 25.84 17.13 2.61
CA ALA A 338 27.29 16.93 2.54
C ALA A 338 27.95 16.91 3.95
N ASP A 339 27.39 17.62 4.93
CA ASP A 339 27.91 17.64 6.31
C ASP A 339 27.76 16.27 6.95
N VAL A 340 26.73 15.51 6.56
CA VAL A 340 26.38 14.18 7.09
C VAL A 340 26.86 13.01 6.21
N GLY A 341 27.74 13.27 5.26
CA GLY A 341 28.35 12.21 4.44
C GLY A 341 27.55 11.82 3.19
N ILE A 342 26.50 12.58 2.81
CA ILE A 342 25.76 12.37 1.56
C ILE A 342 26.22 13.44 0.56
N LYS A 343 26.93 13.03 -0.49
CA LYS A 343 27.48 13.94 -1.50
C LYS A 343 26.92 13.61 -2.87
N THR A 344 26.80 14.63 -3.72
CA THR A 344 26.43 14.44 -5.13
C THR A 344 27.71 14.37 -5.96
N ASP A 345 27.86 13.29 -6.72
CA ASP A 345 28.90 13.19 -7.77
C ASP A 345 28.56 14.18 -8.90
N PRO A 346 29.43 15.15 -9.18
CA PRO A 346 29.15 16.16 -10.20
C PRO A 346 29.14 15.62 -11.63
N SER A 347 29.74 14.46 -11.87
CA SER A 347 29.81 13.85 -13.21
C SER A 347 28.56 13.03 -13.56
N THR A 348 28.02 12.32 -12.57
CA THR A 348 26.87 11.42 -12.77
C THR A 348 25.57 11.95 -12.19
N GLY A 349 25.63 12.95 -11.29
CA GLY A 349 24.48 13.45 -10.53
C GLY A 349 23.97 12.47 -9.47
N LYS A 350 24.63 11.33 -9.26
CA LYS A 350 24.29 10.34 -8.25
C LYS A 350 24.75 10.76 -6.86
N LEU A 351 24.13 10.18 -5.84
CA LEU A 351 24.51 10.35 -4.45
C LEU A 351 25.49 9.27 -4.03
N GLU A 352 26.54 9.71 -3.34
CA GLU A 352 27.47 8.86 -2.59
C GLU A 352 27.16 8.99 -1.11
N PHE A 353 27.19 7.88 -0.36
CA PHE A 353 26.85 7.86 1.06
C PHE A 353 27.97 7.27 1.92
N ASP A 354 28.55 8.10 2.78
CA ASP A 354 29.51 7.72 3.82
C ASP A 354 28.74 7.40 5.12
N GLN A 355 28.42 6.11 5.31
CA GLN A 355 27.67 5.62 6.46
C GLN A 355 28.41 5.87 7.79
N ALA A 356 29.76 5.81 7.81
CA ALA A 356 30.53 6.00 9.02
C ALA A 356 30.41 7.45 9.51
N ARG A 357 30.56 8.42 8.58
CA ARG A 357 30.36 9.82 8.88
C ARG A 357 28.93 10.13 9.29
N PHE A 358 27.95 9.50 8.65
CA PHE A 358 26.54 9.68 9.00
C PHE A 358 26.26 9.27 10.46
N LYS A 359 26.71 8.08 10.86
CA LYS A 359 26.55 7.57 12.23
C LYS A 359 27.25 8.47 13.25
N GLU A 360 28.45 8.94 12.94
CA GLU A 360 29.18 9.90 13.79
C GLU A 360 28.37 11.18 14.02
N GLN A 361 27.79 11.76 12.95
CA GLN A 361 26.99 12.98 13.05
C GLN A 361 25.65 12.73 13.76
N LEU A 362 25.03 11.57 13.54
CA LEU A 362 23.80 11.18 14.21
C LEU A 362 23.99 11.04 15.72
N ASP A 363 25.12 10.51 16.16
CA ASP A 363 25.44 10.39 17.58
C ASP A 363 25.84 11.73 18.22
N ALA A 364 26.61 12.56 17.51
CA ALA A 364 27.07 13.85 18.02
C ALA A 364 25.97 14.92 18.04
N HIS A 365 25.10 14.94 17.01
CA HIS A 365 24.13 16.01 16.78
C HIS A 365 22.73 15.49 16.40
N PRO A 366 22.09 14.62 17.23
CA PRO A 366 20.84 13.94 16.87
C PRO A 366 19.69 14.87 16.52
N GLU A 367 19.54 15.96 17.28
CA GLU A 367 18.48 16.95 17.04
C GLU A 367 18.68 17.73 15.73
N ALA A 368 19.93 18.06 15.43
CA ALA A 368 20.28 18.75 14.18
C ALA A 368 20.11 17.81 12.97
N MET A 369 20.41 16.52 13.14
CA MET A 369 20.13 15.48 12.14
C MET A 369 18.63 15.33 11.87
N THR A 370 17.82 15.28 12.92
CA THR A 370 16.35 15.23 12.78
C THR A 370 15.85 16.47 12.05
N ALA A 371 16.30 17.68 12.43
CA ALA A 371 15.90 18.92 11.78
C ALA A 371 16.37 19.04 10.32
N LEU A 372 17.49 18.38 9.95
CA LEU A 372 17.96 18.35 8.57
C LEU A 372 17.02 17.56 7.65
N PHE A 373 16.47 16.46 8.12
CA PHE A 373 15.64 15.55 7.30
C PHE A 373 14.14 15.79 7.47
N ALA A 374 13.65 15.86 8.70
CA ALA A 374 12.25 15.95 9.06
C ALA A 374 11.81 17.38 9.42
N GLU A 375 10.51 17.60 9.49
CA GLU A 375 9.98 18.87 10.03
C GLU A 375 10.34 19.01 11.50
N LYS A 376 10.82 20.21 11.86
CA LYS A 376 11.03 20.60 13.24
C LYS A 376 10.65 22.06 13.46
N ASP A 377 9.83 22.34 14.45
CA ASP A 377 9.43 23.70 14.85
C ASP A 377 8.81 24.53 13.69
N GLY A 378 8.08 23.86 12.75
CA GLY A 378 7.48 24.51 11.59
C GLY A 378 8.46 24.77 10.43
N VAL A 379 9.64 24.20 10.47
CA VAL A 379 10.67 24.27 9.40
C VAL A 379 10.76 22.89 8.74
N GLU A 380 10.48 22.84 7.44
CA GLU A 380 10.58 21.62 6.64
C GLU A 380 12.04 21.20 6.43
N GLY A 381 12.36 19.94 6.76
CA GLY A 381 13.64 19.33 6.44
C GLY A 381 13.77 18.95 4.97
N ILE A 382 14.96 18.49 4.56
CA ILE A 382 15.25 18.12 3.15
C ILE A 382 14.32 16.97 2.69
N ALA A 383 14.03 15.99 3.55
CA ALA A 383 13.19 14.87 3.16
C ALA A 383 11.76 15.33 2.86
N GLU A 384 11.16 16.12 3.73
CA GLU A 384 9.80 16.62 3.52
C GLU A 384 9.71 17.54 2.30
N ARG A 385 10.65 18.50 2.15
CA ARG A 385 10.72 19.36 0.96
C ARG A 385 10.83 18.54 -0.33
N THR A 386 11.63 17.45 -0.31
CA THR A 386 11.76 16.55 -1.47
C THR A 386 10.47 15.80 -1.74
N VAL A 387 9.80 15.27 -0.71
CA VAL A 387 8.48 14.62 -0.84
C VAL A 387 7.47 15.58 -1.47
N ASN A 388 7.42 16.84 -1.01
CA ASN A 388 6.50 17.86 -1.53
C ASN A 388 6.77 18.18 -3.01
N VAL A 389 8.04 18.38 -3.39
CA VAL A 389 8.43 18.64 -4.79
C VAL A 389 8.10 17.46 -5.69
N VAL A 390 8.44 16.23 -5.27
CA VAL A 390 8.12 15.02 -6.04
C VAL A 390 6.61 14.82 -6.17
N SER A 391 5.85 15.02 -5.10
CA SER A 391 4.39 14.93 -5.10
C SER A 391 3.74 15.91 -6.07
N ASN A 392 4.27 17.12 -6.20
CA ASN A 392 3.80 18.10 -7.17
C ASN A 392 4.04 17.64 -8.63
N PHE A 393 5.17 16.98 -8.93
CA PHE A 393 5.40 16.40 -10.25
C PHE A 393 4.51 15.19 -10.55
N LEU A 394 4.17 14.40 -9.51
CA LEU A 394 3.35 13.20 -9.61
C LEU A 394 1.83 13.47 -9.58
N ALA A 395 1.41 14.67 -9.19
CA ALA A 395 0.01 15.07 -9.09
C ALA A 395 -0.76 14.85 -10.41
N SER A 396 -2.07 14.71 -10.33
CA SER A 396 -2.94 14.48 -11.51
C SER A 396 -2.92 15.66 -12.50
N ASP A 397 -2.63 16.86 -12.03
CA ASP A 397 -2.42 18.09 -12.80
C ASP A 397 -0.93 18.47 -12.92
N GLY A 398 -0.05 17.61 -12.42
CA GLY A 398 1.40 17.79 -12.43
C GLY A 398 2.00 17.68 -13.86
N ALA A 399 3.27 18.09 -13.96
CA ALA A 399 3.95 18.16 -15.27
C ALA A 399 4.05 16.80 -15.99
N LEU A 400 4.21 15.68 -15.26
CA LEU A 400 4.26 14.34 -15.84
C LEU A 400 2.88 13.90 -16.38
N ALA A 401 1.81 14.16 -15.62
CA ALA A 401 0.45 13.84 -16.02
C ALA A 401 0.05 14.64 -17.27
N THR A 402 0.23 15.95 -17.24
CA THR A 402 -0.06 16.85 -18.38
C THR A 402 0.70 16.44 -19.65
N ARG A 403 1.96 16.03 -19.49
CA ARG A 403 2.78 15.59 -20.62
C ARG A 403 2.28 14.28 -21.22
N THR A 404 1.91 13.33 -20.36
CA THR A 404 1.37 12.03 -20.78
C THR A 404 0.01 12.20 -21.46
N GLU A 405 -0.86 13.07 -20.93
CA GLU A 405 -2.14 13.41 -21.55
C GLU A 405 -1.97 14.04 -22.93
N GLY A 406 -1.03 14.98 -23.09
CA GLY A 406 -0.71 15.54 -24.40
C GLY A 406 -0.25 14.50 -25.41
N LEU A 407 0.55 13.49 -24.99
CA LEU A 407 0.96 12.37 -25.84
C LEU A 407 -0.20 11.43 -26.18
N ASN A 408 -1.14 11.19 -25.27
CA ASN A 408 -2.35 10.42 -25.54
C ASN A 408 -3.23 11.15 -26.59
N GLY A 409 -3.38 12.47 -26.47
CA GLY A 409 -4.05 13.27 -27.49
C GLY A 409 -3.35 13.22 -28.86
N ASP A 410 -2.02 13.03 -28.91
CA ASP A 410 -1.32 12.81 -30.17
C ASP A 410 -1.61 11.41 -30.76
N LEU A 411 -1.80 10.38 -29.94
CA LEU A 411 -2.28 9.06 -30.40
C LEU A 411 -3.69 9.12 -30.99
N GLU A 412 -4.60 9.85 -30.37
CA GLU A 412 -5.95 10.09 -30.91
C GLU A 412 -5.89 10.76 -32.27
N LYS A 413 -5.06 11.81 -32.44
CA LYS A 413 -4.87 12.48 -33.74
C LYS A 413 -4.28 11.55 -34.80
N ILE A 414 -3.38 10.63 -34.41
CA ILE A 414 -2.84 9.61 -35.33
C ILE A 414 -3.96 8.68 -35.76
N GLN A 415 -4.83 8.25 -34.85
CA GLN A 415 -5.99 7.41 -35.21
C GLN A 415 -6.96 8.14 -36.18
N GLU A 416 -7.30 9.39 -35.92
CA GLU A 416 -8.09 10.21 -36.85
C GLU A 416 -7.45 10.34 -38.22
N GLN A 417 -6.09 10.41 -38.28
CA GLN A 417 -5.39 10.47 -39.56
C GLN A 417 -5.46 9.13 -40.30
N ARG A 418 -5.48 7.99 -39.62
CA ARG A 418 -5.71 6.66 -40.19
C ARG A 418 -7.12 6.55 -40.77
N ASP A 419 -8.11 6.97 -40.00
CA ASP A 419 -9.52 6.94 -40.46
C ASP A 419 -9.73 7.80 -41.73
N ARG A 420 -9.13 9.00 -41.76
CA ARG A 420 -9.15 9.86 -42.95
C ARG A 420 -8.39 9.24 -44.14
N LEU A 421 -7.30 8.50 -43.89
CA LEU A 421 -6.58 7.78 -44.91
C LEU A 421 -7.46 6.68 -45.53
N GLU A 422 -8.13 5.88 -44.69
CA GLU A 422 -9.04 4.82 -45.15
C GLU A 422 -10.16 5.38 -46.03
N MET A 423 -10.88 6.40 -45.58
CA MET A 423 -11.94 7.05 -46.38
C MET A 423 -11.40 7.55 -47.73
N ARG A 424 -10.17 8.08 -47.77
CA ARG A 424 -9.53 8.54 -49.03
C ARG A 424 -9.19 7.38 -49.95
N LEU A 425 -8.73 6.26 -49.37
CA LEU A 425 -8.37 5.04 -50.12
C LEU A 425 -9.64 4.37 -50.70
N GLU A 426 -10.73 4.29 -49.92
CA GLU A 426 -12.02 3.80 -50.40
C GLU A 426 -12.53 4.64 -51.58
N ALA A 427 -12.49 5.96 -51.49
CA ALA A 427 -12.88 6.86 -52.57
C ALA A 427 -11.95 6.74 -53.80
N LEU A 428 -10.65 6.47 -53.60
CA LEU A 428 -9.70 6.20 -54.68
C LEU A 428 -10.01 4.87 -55.35
N GLU A 429 -10.27 3.82 -54.59
CA GLU A 429 -10.63 2.49 -55.07
C GLU A 429 -11.89 2.54 -55.93
N GLU A 430 -12.97 3.17 -55.44
CA GLU A 430 -14.21 3.34 -56.17
C GLU A 430 -13.99 4.10 -57.49
N ARG A 431 -13.20 5.18 -57.44
CA ARG A 431 -12.88 5.96 -58.65
C ARG A 431 -12.09 5.14 -59.65
N LEU A 432 -11.05 4.42 -59.22
CA LEU A 432 -10.24 3.56 -60.11
C LEU A 432 -11.05 2.41 -60.66
N PHE A 433 -11.92 1.80 -59.84
CA PHE A 433 -12.83 0.74 -60.26
C PHE A 433 -13.75 1.23 -61.39
N ASN A 434 -14.35 2.42 -61.23
CA ASN A 434 -15.22 3.02 -62.27
C ASN A 434 -14.44 3.34 -63.56
N GLN A 435 -13.21 3.87 -63.44
CA GLN A 435 -12.35 4.14 -64.56
C GLN A 435 -11.93 2.88 -65.31
N PHE A 436 -11.55 1.84 -64.59
CA PHE A 436 -11.12 0.55 -65.17
C PHE A 436 -12.30 -0.16 -65.82
N SER A 437 -13.48 -0.17 -65.20
CA SER A 437 -14.68 -0.74 -65.79
C SER A 437 -15.09 -0.04 -67.08
N ALA A 438 -15.02 1.29 -67.15
CA ALA A 438 -15.30 2.06 -68.38
C ALA A 438 -14.25 1.76 -69.46
N ALA A 439 -12.94 1.69 -69.08
CA ALA A 439 -11.89 1.37 -70.03
C ALA A 439 -11.99 -0.06 -70.59
N ASP A 440 -12.31 -1.02 -69.72
CA ASP A 440 -12.49 -2.45 -70.06
C ASP A 440 -13.67 -2.61 -71.09
N SER A 441 -14.77 -1.91 -70.80
CA SER A 441 -15.93 -1.87 -71.68
C SER A 441 -15.60 -1.30 -73.05
N LEU A 442 -14.79 -0.24 -73.10
CA LEU A 442 -14.34 0.37 -74.40
C LEU A 442 -13.42 -0.55 -75.20
N ILE A 443 -12.47 -1.24 -74.50
CA ILE A 443 -11.55 -2.20 -75.10
C ILE A 443 -12.35 -3.41 -75.64
N ALA A 444 -13.31 -3.92 -74.88
CA ALA A 444 -14.19 -5.02 -75.35
C ALA A 444 -14.95 -4.64 -76.61
N GLN A 445 -15.44 -3.41 -76.67
CA GLN A 445 -16.13 -2.87 -77.89
C GLN A 445 -15.18 -2.75 -79.07
N LEU A 446 -13.96 -2.23 -78.87
CA LEU A 446 -12.92 -2.15 -79.88
C LEU A 446 -12.49 -3.52 -80.40
N ASN A 447 -12.28 -4.50 -79.50
CA ASN A 447 -11.95 -5.89 -79.87
C ASN A 447 -13.07 -6.50 -80.74
N SER A 448 -14.33 -6.38 -80.28
CA SER A 448 -15.49 -6.85 -81.02
C SER A 448 -15.60 -6.19 -82.45
N THR A 449 -15.30 -4.90 -82.53
CA THR A 449 -15.27 -4.18 -83.84
C THR A 449 -14.10 -4.68 -84.66
N GLY A 450 -12.92 -4.93 -84.06
CA GLY A 450 -11.74 -5.50 -84.71
C GLY A 450 -12.00 -6.90 -85.30
N ASP A 451 -12.66 -7.73 -84.52
CA ASP A 451 -13.04 -9.08 -84.92
C ASP A 451 -14.05 -9.06 -86.04
N PHE A 452 -15.04 -8.15 -85.98
CA PHE A 452 -16.00 -7.95 -87.00
C PHE A 452 -15.30 -7.53 -88.35
N VAL A 453 -14.41 -6.53 -88.31
CA VAL A 453 -13.64 -6.06 -89.46
C VAL A 453 -12.76 -7.21 -89.98
N SER A 454 -12.10 -8.00 -89.13
CA SER A 454 -11.29 -9.14 -89.51
C SER A 454 -12.09 -10.24 -90.21
N GLN A 455 -13.31 -10.52 -89.72
CA GLN A 455 -14.25 -11.44 -90.39
C GLN A 455 -14.73 -10.93 -91.73
N GLN A 456 -15.02 -9.64 -91.87
CA GLN A 456 -15.39 -9.04 -93.08
C GLN A 456 -14.24 -9.10 -94.14
N LEU A 457 -13.04 -8.81 -93.75
CA LEU A 457 -11.82 -8.93 -94.60
C LEU A 457 -11.54 -10.39 -94.99
N ALA A 458 -11.72 -11.35 -94.07
CA ALA A 458 -11.60 -12.78 -94.40
C ALA A 458 -12.67 -13.26 -95.36
N ALA A 459 -13.89 -12.69 -95.31
CA ALA A 459 -14.97 -12.97 -96.27
C ALA A 459 -14.73 -12.40 -97.67
N LEU A 460 -13.95 -11.28 -97.77
CA LEU A 460 -13.58 -10.63 -99.04
C LEU A 460 -12.29 -11.21 -99.65
N ALA A 461 -11.55 -12.06 -98.90
CA ALA A 461 -10.36 -12.73 -99.46
C ALA A 461 -10.77 -13.72 -100.61
N PRO A 462 -10.17 -13.63 -101.79
CA PRO A 462 -10.54 -14.51 -102.91
C PRO A 462 -10.20 -15.97 -102.49
N LYS A 463 -11.19 -16.88 -102.67
CA LYS A 463 -10.96 -18.33 -102.56
C LYS A 463 -9.92 -18.70 -103.59
N SER A 464 -8.71 -18.99 -103.14
CA SER A 464 -7.69 -19.65 -104.00
C SER A 464 -8.24 -21.01 -104.38
N ASN A 465 -8.63 -21.13 -105.69
CA ASN A 465 -8.91 -22.43 -106.30
C ASN A 465 -7.67 -23.33 -106.21
N GLN A 466 -7.73 -24.33 -105.41
CA GLN A 466 -6.83 -25.47 -105.67
C GLN A 466 -7.50 -26.40 -106.67
N GLY A 467 -6.98 -26.40 -107.86
CA GLY A 467 -7.16 -27.42 -108.87
C GLY A 467 -6.06 -28.44 -108.79
#